data_ec9fa51c87bb2c5653540a1cef74972b
#
_entry.id   ec9fa51c87bb2c5653540a1cef74972b
#
_cell.length_a   1.000
_cell.length_b   1.000
_cell.length_c   1.000
_cell.angle_alpha   90.00
_cell.angle_beta   90.00
_cell.angle_gamma   90.00
#
_symmetry.space_group_name_H-M   'P 1'
#
loop_
_entity.id
_entity.type
_entity.pdbx_description
1 polymer ?
#
loop_
_entity_poly.entity_id
_entity_poly.type
_entity_poly.pdbx_seq_one_letter_code
_entity_poly.pdbx_strand_id
1 'polypeptide(L)'
;MAAIITDQIRILNAKNFVSEISTGTNSYYTFIGLPNPTDFQSDWDTSPPSPKDNFNEENNYWDTMIALKKINASDARLVIQKRFWSSGTAYDMYRHDYTSLNTAPISGATNLYSANYYVINSDYRVYICLHNGISPDNPTGKPSLDEPTFTDLEPRSAGSSGDEYIWKYLYTIKPSEIVKFESTDFIPVPSDWETGSESAAIRNNAIDGSLKIVTITDRGVGLGASNSTYTRVPIKGDGSGAECTIVVDNDQRVQSITVSNQGSGYTYGNVDLISGEFPTGTTRPTFDVIIPPQGGHGYDIYRELGAINVLLYSRIENDVQNPDFITGNQIARIGIVKNPKSFGSTQIMTLDKASAVYALRLTGIGYDSATFVADSYITQTIGTGITAAGRVINYDQTTGVLKYWQDRSVAGFNTVGTAQTTPPYGFNLNRFTSSPSTGGSLSIIPTNGTTTLSISTSFTGISTTINNRTYYLGQPFSNGLSNPEVKKHSGNIIYVDNRPSITRSSNQKEDIKVILQF
;
A
#
# COMPACT_ATOMS: atom_id res chain seq x y z
N MET A 1 -12.41 -32.11 3.37
CA MET A 1 -13.24 -30.96 3.79
C MET A 1 -12.79 -29.75 2.99
N ALA A 2 -13.73 -29.02 2.37
CA ALA A 2 -13.41 -27.72 1.78
C ALA A 2 -13.41 -26.68 2.92
N ALA A 3 -12.39 -25.82 2.96
CA ALA A 3 -12.26 -24.71 3.91
C ALA A 3 -12.17 -23.40 3.13
N ILE A 4 -12.64 -22.31 3.72
CA ILE A 4 -12.57 -20.97 3.14
C ILE A 4 -11.96 -20.01 4.16
N ILE A 5 -11.07 -19.16 3.68
CA ILE A 5 -10.62 -17.98 4.42
C ILE A 5 -11.60 -16.85 4.07
N THR A 6 -12.34 -16.38 5.08
CA THR A 6 -13.38 -15.35 4.89
C THR A 6 -12.75 -13.98 4.70
N ASP A 7 -13.44 -13.08 4.01
CA ASP A 7 -12.99 -11.68 3.86
C ASP A 7 -12.86 -10.97 5.22
N GLN A 8 -13.62 -11.40 6.23
CA GLN A 8 -13.51 -10.86 7.59
C GLN A 8 -12.13 -11.09 8.20
N ILE A 9 -11.52 -12.26 7.98
CA ILE A 9 -10.17 -12.53 8.49
C ILE A 9 -9.12 -11.74 7.71
N ARG A 10 -9.34 -11.51 6.42
CA ARG A 10 -8.46 -10.66 5.60
C ARG A 10 -8.48 -9.21 6.05
N ILE A 11 -9.68 -8.65 6.28
CA ILE A 11 -9.87 -7.30 6.83
C ILE A 11 -9.22 -7.18 8.22
N LEU A 12 -9.45 -8.18 9.09
CA LEU A 12 -8.84 -8.22 10.42
C LEU A 12 -7.31 -8.24 10.35
N ASN A 13 -6.73 -9.04 9.46
CA ASN A 13 -5.28 -9.10 9.27
C ASN A 13 -4.73 -7.76 8.77
N ALA A 14 -5.40 -7.12 7.81
CA ALA A 14 -5.02 -5.80 7.31
C ALA A 14 -5.08 -4.73 8.43
N LYS A 15 -6.15 -4.71 9.22
CA LYS A 15 -6.29 -3.82 10.39
C LYS A 15 -5.20 -4.07 11.44
N ASN A 16 -4.93 -5.34 11.77
CA ASN A 16 -3.89 -5.72 12.73
C ASN A 16 -2.50 -5.30 12.25
N PHE A 17 -2.21 -5.44 10.96
CA PHE A 17 -0.93 -5.02 10.39
C PHE A 17 -0.72 -3.50 10.51
N VAL A 18 -1.72 -2.68 10.18
CA VAL A 18 -1.65 -1.22 10.37
C VAL A 18 -1.52 -0.86 11.85
N SER A 19 -2.26 -1.53 12.73
CA SER A 19 -2.17 -1.33 14.19
C SER A 19 -0.79 -1.70 14.73
N GLU A 20 -0.19 -2.78 14.24
CA GLU A 20 1.16 -3.20 14.64
C GLU A 20 2.23 -2.16 14.29
N ILE A 21 2.13 -1.52 13.12
CA ILE A 21 3.01 -0.40 12.74
C ILE A 21 2.84 0.79 13.69
N SER A 22 1.61 1.03 14.16
CA SER A 22 1.27 2.22 14.96
C SER A 22 1.63 2.08 16.44
N THR A 23 1.42 0.91 17.02
CA THR A 23 1.49 0.68 18.48
C THR A 23 2.33 -0.51 18.87
N GLY A 24 2.76 -1.32 17.91
CA GLY A 24 3.51 -2.54 18.14
C GLY A 24 4.96 -2.32 18.54
N THR A 25 5.59 -3.39 19.01
CA THR A 25 7.03 -3.44 19.30
C THR A 25 7.89 -3.68 18.06
N ASN A 26 7.25 -3.97 16.92
CA ASN A 26 7.91 -4.20 15.65
C ASN A 26 8.21 -2.89 14.92
N SER A 27 9.30 -2.89 14.17
CA SER A 27 9.68 -1.79 13.30
C SER A 27 9.70 -2.25 11.84
N TYR A 28 9.10 -1.48 10.97
CA TYR A 28 9.04 -1.73 9.53
C TYR A 28 9.81 -0.65 8.78
N TYR A 29 10.57 -1.05 7.79
CA TYR A 29 11.37 -0.15 6.97
C TYR A 29 11.16 -0.43 5.49
N THR A 30 10.95 0.61 4.70
CA THR A 30 11.15 0.54 3.25
C THR A 30 12.64 0.60 2.99
N PHE A 31 13.16 -0.25 2.13
CA PHE A 31 14.54 -0.18 1.66
C PHE A 31 14.62 0.02 0.16
N ILE A 32 15.73 0.60 -0.27
CA ILE A 32 16.13 0.68 -1.66
C ILE A 32 17.43 -0.08 -1.87
N GLY A 33 17.60 -0.66 -3.05
CA GLY A 33 18.76 -1.47 -3.39
C GLY A 33 19.22 -1.28 -4.83
N LEU A 34 20.45 -1.74 -5.07
CA LEU A 34 21.10 -1.75 -6.38
C LEU A 34 20.58 -2.90 -7.25
N PRO A 35 20.75 -2.83 -8.59
CA PRO A 35 20.63 -4.01 -9.43
C PRO A 35 21.68 -5.07 -9.05
N ASN A 36 21.53 -6.27 -9.58
CA ASN A 36 22.62 -7.23 -9.53
C ASN A 36 23.82 -6.69 -10.36
N PRO A 37 25.05 -7.03 -9.98
CA PRO A 37 26.23 -6.64 -10.75
C PRO A 37 26.15 -7.03 -12.24
N THR A 38 26.70 -6.19 -13.10
CA THR A 38 26.63 -6.36 -14.55
C THR A 38 27.38 -7.58 -15.07
N ASP A 39 28.42 -8.03 -14.38
CA ASP A 39 29.15 -9.28 -14.68
C ASP A 39 28.33 -10.54 -14.31
N PHE A 40 27.32 -10.39 -13.48
CA PHE A 40 26.41 -11.45 -13.09
C PHE A 40 25.09 -11.39 -13.86
N GLN A 41 24.55 -10.18 -14.12
CA GLN A 41 23.32 -9.96 -14.86
C GLN A 41 23.41 -8.67 -15.68
N SER A 42 23.74 -8.80 -16.97
CA SER A 42 23.93 -7.67 -17.87
C SER A 42 22.65 -7.08 -18.44
N ASP A 43 21.52 -7.80 -18.35
CA ASP A 43 20.22 -7.46 -18.93
C ASP A 43 19.21 -6.89 -17.93
N TRP A 44 19.65 -6.51 -16.73
CA TRP A 44 18.76 -6.05 -15.66
C TRP A 44 17.79 -4.94 -16.11
N ASP A 45 18.27 -3.94 -16.85
CA ASP A 45 17.45 -2.78 -17.20
C ASP A 45 16.35 -3.09 -18.23
N THR A 46 16.54 -4.13 -19.02
CA THR A 46 15.56 -4.58 -20.03
C THR A 46 14.68 -5.71 -19.53
N SER A 47 15.18 -6.51 -18.58
CA SER A 47 14.48 -7.68 -18.05
C SER A 47 14.84 -7.91 -16.56
N PRO A 48 14.37 -7.04 -15.66
CA PRO A 48 14.62 -7.25 -14.24
C PRO A 48 14.04 -8.59 -13.81
N PRO A 49 14.79 -9.43 -13.07
CA PRO A 49 14.33 -10.76 -12.69
C PRO A 49 13.18 -10.66 -11.69
N SER A 50 12.21 -11.55 -11.80
CA SER A 50 11.19 -11.68 -10.77
C SER A 50 11.83 -12.02 -9.43
N PRO A 51 11.44 -11.36 -8.33
CA PRO A 51 11.93 -11.70 -7.00
C PRO A 51 11.64 -13.16 -6.65
N LYS A 52 12.54 -13.79 -5.90
CA LYS A 52 12.41 -15.17 -5.45
C LYS A 52 12.44 -15.21 -3.92
N ASP A 53 11.54 -16.00 -3.36
CA ASP A 53 11.47 -16.24 -1.91
C ASP A 53 12.33 -17.48 -1.57
N ASN A 54 13.63 -17.24 -1.33
CA ASN A 54 14.57 -18.23 -0.85
C ASN A 54 15.78 -17.56 -0.16
N PHE A 55 16.45 -18.29 0.70
CA PHE A 55 17.56 -17.77 1.52
C PHE A 55 18.74 -17.22 0.71
N ASN A 56 19.00 -17.76 -0.47
CA ASN A 56 20.10 -17.27 -1.31
C ASN A 56 19.79 -15.85 -1.86
N GLU A 57 18.58 -15.67 -2.38
CA GLU A 57 18.14 -14.37 -2.89
C GLU A 57 17.96 -13.36 -1.74
N GLU A 58 17.49 -13.80 -0.56
CA GLU A 58 17.42 -12.93 0.60
C GLU A 58 18.79 -12.37 0.97
N ASN A 59 19.84 -13.19 0.91
CA ASN A 59 21.22 -12.71 1.09
C ASN A 59 21.61 -11.65 0.06
N ASN A 60 21.24 -11.85 -1.20
CA ASN A 60 21.48 -10.89 -2.29
C ASN A 60 20.73 -9.58 -2.06
N TYR A 61 19.46 -9.64 -1.61
CA TYR A 61 18.68 -8.43 -1.26
C TYR A 61 19.36 -7.63 -0.15
N TRP A 62 19.89 -8.29 0.87
CA TRP A 62 20.63 -7.66 1.94
C TRP A 62 21.97 -7.06 1.46
N ASP A 63 22.71 -7.76 0.62
CA ASP A 63 24.00 -7.30 0.14
C ASP A 63 23.87 -6.06 -0.75
N THR A 64 22.88 -6.03 -1.63
CA THR A 64 22.60 -4.90 -2.54
C THR A 64 21.81 -3.74 -1.92
N MET A 65 21.27 -3.90 -0.70
CA MET A 65 20.55 -2.84 0.03
C MET A 65 21.48 -1.67 0.32
N ILE A 66 21.02 -0.44 0.02
CA ILE A 66 21.81 0.79 0.18
C ILE A 66 21.29 1.73 1.26
N ALA A 67 19.97 1.79 1.46
CA ALA A 67 19.36 2.65 2.47
C ALA A 67 18.01 2.13 2.91
N LEU A 68 17.61 2.52 4.13
CA LEU A 68 16.33 2.17 4.74
C LEU A 68 15.65 3.42 5.30
N LYS A 69 14.32 3.45 5.21
CA LYS A 69 13.49 4.46 5.87
C LYS A 69 12.37 3.81 6.65
N LYS A 70 12.20 4.23 7.90
CA LYS A 70 11.18 3.73 8.81
C LYS A 70 9.79 4.09 8.30
N ILE A 71 8.88 3.13 8.37
CA ILE A 71 7.45 3.31 8.13
C ILE A 71 6.80 3.62 9.47
N ASN A 72 6.24 4.81 9.61
CA ASN A 72 5.58 5.26 10.82
C ASN A 72 4.05 5.07 10.70
N ALA A 73 3.32 5.25 11.79
CA ALA A 73 1.85 5.19 11.81
C ALA A 73 1.18 6.10 10.78
N SER A 74 1.78 7.26 10.51
CA SER A 74 1.30 8.22 9.50
C SER A 74 1.56 7.81 8.06
N ASP A 75 2.24 6.69 7.83
CA ASP A 75 2.70 6.24 6.52
C ASP A 75 2.06 4.89 6.11
N ALA A 76 1.11 4.39 6.91
CA ALA A 76 0.35 3.18 6.62
C ALA A 76 -1.16 3.46 6.66
N ARG A 77 -1.91 2.98 5.66
CA ARG A 77 -3.38 3.14 5.58
C ARG A 77 -4.02 1.92 4.94
N LEU A 78 -5.22 1.60 5.43
CA LEU A 78 -6.12 0.73 4.71
C LEU A 78 -6.59 1.44 3.45
N VAL A 79 -6.63 0.73 2.34
CA VAL A 79 -7.06 1.26 1.04
C VAL A 79 -8.04 0.31 0.38
N ILE A 80 -8.92 0.89 -0.43
CA ILE A 80 -9.90 0.18 -1.26
C ILE A 80 -9.70 0.56 -2.72
N GLN A 81 -10.25 -0.21 -3.65
CA GLN A 81 -10.17 0.11 -5.07
C GLN A 81 -10.80 1.47 -5.38
N LYS A 82 -10.13 2.25 -6.22
CA LYS A 82 -10.65 3.53 -6.69
C LYS A 82 -11.65 3.32 -7.81
N ARG A 83 -12.90 3.68 -7.56
CA ARG A 83 -14.00 3.63 -8.51
C ARG A 83 -14.56 5.04 -8.68
N PHE A 84 -14.07 5.73 -9.70
CA PHE A 84 -14.46 7.12 -9.94
C PHE A 84 -15.86 7.17 -10.56
N TRP A 85 -16.73 8.06 -10.03
CA TRP A 85 -18.04 8.28 -10.62
C TRP A 85 -17.92 8.94 -12.00
N SER A 86 -18.71 8.50 -12.95
CA SER A 86 -18.85 9.15 -14.25
C SER A 86 -20.28 9.07 -14.76
N SER A 87 -20.76 10.18 -15.35
CA SER A 87 -22.11 10.27 -15.88
C SER A 87 -22.33 9.26 -17.02
N GLY A 88 -23.49 8.64 -17.04
CA GLY A 88 -23.86 7.62 -18.03
C GLY A 88 -23.33 6.21 -17.75
N THR A 89 -22.60 6.03 -16.65
CA THR A 89 -22.11 4.72 -16.21
C THR A 89 -23.14 4.04 -15.31
N ALA A 90 -23.36 2.74 -15.53
CA ALA A 90 -24.17 1.93 -14.63
C ALA A 90 -23.30 1.34 -13.52
N TYR A 91 -23.79 1.37 -12.28
CA TYR A 91 -23.13 0.83 -11.09
C TYR A 91 -23.98 -0.26 -10.46
N ASP A 92 -23.33 -1.29 -9.91
CA ASP A 92 -24.01 -2.26 -9.08
C ASP A 92 -24.55 -1.58 -7.81
N MET A 93 -25.60 -2.13 -7.24
CA MET A 93 -26.05 -1.73 -5.91
C MET A 93 -25.44 -2.61 -4.83
N TYR A 94 -25.41 -2.12 -3.59
CA TYR A 94 -25.13 -2.95 -2.44
C TYR A 94 -26.19 -4.06 -2.30
N ARG A 95 -25.74 -5.30 -2.18
CA ARG A 95 -26.59 -6.45 -1.82
C ARG A 95 -25.81 -7.39 -0.90
N HIS A 96 -26.51 -7.91 0.10
CA HIS A 96 -25.96 -8.84 1.09
C HIS A 96 -25.81 -10.28 0.55
N ASP A 97 -26.46 -10.59 -0.57
CA ASP A 97 -26.69 -11.93 -1.10
C ASP A 97 -26.00 -12.23 -2.43
N TYR A 98 -25.01 -11.43 -2.84
CA TYR A 98 -24.22 -11.75 -4.02
C TYR A 98 -23.46 -13.06 -3.84
N THR A 99 -23.67 -13.97 -4.80
CA THR A 99 -23.05 -15.31 -4.87
C THR A 99 -22.79 -15.71 -6.32
N SER A 100 -22.22 -16.88 -6.56
CA SER A 100 -22.10 -17.45 -7.91
C SER A 100 -23.45 -17.77 -8.56
N LEU A 101 -24.54 -17.87 -7.79
CA LEU A 101 -25.89 -18.09 -8.29
C LEU A 101 -26.72 -16.79 -8.37
N ASN A 102 -26.33 -15.76 -7.67
CA ASN A 102 -26.92 -14.42 -7.69
C ASN A 102 -25.80 -13.41 -7.90
N THR A 103 -25.38 -13.22 -9.13
CA THR A 103 -24.27 -12.32 -9.48
C THR A 103 -24.72 -10.88 -9.58
N ALA A 104 -23.80 -9.94 -9.33
CA ALA A 104 -24.03 -8.53 -9.59
C ALA A 104 -24.34 -8.31 -11.09
N PRO A 105 -25.47 -7.68 -11.42
CA PRO A 105 -25.99 -7.73 -12.80
C PRO A 105 -25.15 -6.91 -13.81
N ILE A 106 -24.32 -5.97 -13.33
CA ILE A 106 -23.51 -5.09 -14.19
C ILE A 106 -22.08 -5.62 -14.27
N SER A 107 -21.42 -5.86 -13.14
CA SER A 107 -20.04 -6.32 -13.10
C SER A 107 -19.87 -7.84 -13.27
N GLY A 108 -20.95 -8.62 -13.09
CA GLY A 108 -20.86 -10.07 -13.04
C GLY A 108 -20.20 -10.61 -11.77
N ALA A 109 -19.98 -9.77 -10.77
CA ALA A 109 -19.29 -10.16 -9.54
C ALA A 109 -20.08 -11.19 -8.74
N THR A 110 -19.38 -12.19 -8.20
CA THR A 110 -19.94 -13.28 -7.39
C THR A 110 -19.86 -13.03 -5.88
N ASN A 111 -19.34 -11.88 -5.48
CA ASN A 111 -19.30 -11.41 -4.10
C ASN A 111 -19.38 -9.88 -4.07
N LEU A 112 -19.74 -9.33 -2.92
CA LEU A 112 -19.95 -7.90 -2.77
C LEU A 112 -18.70 -7.07 -3.09
N TYR A 113 -17.54 -7.46 -2.59
CA TYR A 113 -16.32 -6.63 -2.69
C TYR A 113 -15.74 -6.54 -4.11
N SER A 114 -16.10 -7.48 -4.98
CA SER A 114 -15.76 -7.43 -6.41
C SER A 114 -16.76 -6.62 -7.24
N ALA A 115 -17.95 -6.33 -6.71
CA ALA A 115 -18.99 -5.54 -7.39
C ALA A 115 -18.69 -4.04 -7.35
N ASN A 116 -19.22 -3.29 -8.33
CA ASN A 116 -19.03 -1.84 -8.45
C ASN A 116 -20.11 -1.04 -7.71
N TYR A 117 -20.27 -1.28 -6.39
CA TYR A 117 -21.36 -0.74 -5.58
C TYR A 117 -21.03 0.52 -4.80
N TYR A 118 -19.84 1.08 -4.93
CA TYR A 118 -19.44 2.36 -4.34
C TYR A 118 -18.62 3.17 -5.33
N VAL A 119 -18.62 4.48 -5.15
CA VAL A 119 -17.88 5.42 -6.01
C VAL A 119 -17.21 6.50 -5.17
N ILE A 120 -16.17 7.11 -5.75
CA ILE A 120 -15.61 8.39 -5.31
C ILE A 120 -15.99 9.46 -6.33
N ASN A 121 -16.43 10.63 -5.87
CA ASN A 121 -16.76 11.75 -6.72
C ASN A 121 -15.59 12.74 -6.93
N SER A 122 -15.83 13.82 -7.69
CA SER A 122 -14.84 14.87 -7.96
C SER A 122 -14.37 15.64 -6.72
N ASP A 123 -15.16 15.66 -5.64
CA ASP A 123 -14.84 16.29 -4.35
C ASP A 123 -14.13 15.33 -3.37
N TYR A 124 -13.68 14.19 -3.83
CA TYR A 124 -13.07 13.13 -2.98
C TYR A 124 -14.02 12.61 -1.88
N ARG A 125 -15.33 12.60 -2.15
CA ARG A 125 -16.34 12.00 -1.29
C ARG A 125 -16.68 10.59 -1.75
N VAL A 126 -16.81 9.67 -0.82
CA VAL A 126 -17.12 8.26 -1.09
C VAL A 126 -18.57 7.97 -0.76
N TYR A 127 -19.25 7.34 -1.72
CA TYR A 127 -20.67 6.99 -1.64
C TYR A 127 -20.89 5.52 -1.94
N ILE A 128 -21.80 4.88 -1.20
CA ILE A 128 -22.35 3.56 -1.54
C ILE A 128 -23.63 3.74 -2.36
N CYS A 129 -23.76 2.95 -3.42
CA CYS A 129 -24.98 2.79 -4.17
C CYS A 129 -25.91 1.82 -3.46
N LEU A 130 -27.00 2.29 -2.88
CA LEU A 130 -28.00 1.45 -2.23
C LEU A 130 -29.10 1.01 -3.20
N HIS A 131 -29.39 1.82 -4.24
CA HIS A 131 -30.30 1.48 -5.32
C HIS A 131 -29.79 2.06 -6.63
N ASN A 132 -29.87 1.30 -7.71
CA ASN A 132 -29.34 1.67 -9.04
C ASN A 132 -30.43 1.72 -10.13
N GLY A 133 -31.69 1.92 -9.76
CA GLY A 133 -32.81 1.91 -10.70
C GLY A 133 -33.19 0.52 -11.21
N ILE A 134 -32.75 -0.56 -10.50
CA ILE A 134 -33.16 -1.92 -10.85
C ILE A 134 -34.66 -2.11 -10.70
N SER A 135 -35.28 -2.70 -11.70
CA SER A 135 -36.72 -3.02 -11.73
C SER A 135 -36.96 -4.14 -12.71
N PRO A 136 -38.16 -4.77 -12.74
CA PRO A 136 -38.48 -5.77 -13.77
C PRO A 136 -38.29 -5.27 -15.21
N ASP A 137 -38.48 -3.95 -15.43
CA ASP A 137 -38.28 -3.30 -16.73
C ASP A 137 -36.80 -2.97 -17.01
N ASN A 138 -35.98 -2.87 -15.97
CA ASN A 138 -34.54 -2.59 -16.02
C ASN A 138 -33.76 -3.57 -15.12
N PRO A 139 -33.65 -4.83 -15.48
CA PRO A 139 -33.08 -5.87 -14.60
C PRO A 139 -31.60 -5.71 -14.31
N THR A 140 -30.89 -4.88 -15.09
CA THR A 140 -29.47 -4.54 -14.86
C THR A 140 -29.28 -3.16 -14.20
N GLY A 141 -30.39 -2.46 -13.83
CA GLY A 141 -30.33 -1.09 -13.36
C GLY A 141 -30.24 -0.08 -14.50
N LYS A 142 -30.13 1.20 -14.16
CA LYS A 142 -30.04 2.33 -15.09
C LYS A 142 -28.62 2.93 -15.09
N PRO A 143 -28.24 3.72 -16.11
CA PRO A 143 -27.05 4.58 -16.04
C PRO A 143 -27.26 5.69 -14.99
N SER A 144 -26.24 5.96 -14.17
CA SER A 144 -26.25 7.11 -13.25
C SER A 144 -25.99 8.40 -14.02
N LEU A 145 -26.82 9.40 -13.83
CA LEU A 145 -26.75 10.67 -14.55
C LEU A 145 -26.36 11.83 -13.65
N ASP A 146 -26.71 11.78 -12.37
CA ASP A 146 -26.47 12.83 -11.39
C ASP A 146 -25.32 12.42 -10.43
N GLU A 147 -24.27 13.24 -10.38
CA GLU A 147 -23.15 13.02 -9.46
C GLU A 147 -23.60 13.24 -8.01
N PRO A 148 -23.35 12.28 -7.08
CA PRO A 148 -23.63 12.49 -5.67
C PRO A 148 -22.61 13.47 -5.07
N THR A 149 -23.12 14.61 -4.54
CA THR A 149 -22.28 15.67 -3.95
C THR A 149 -22.70 16.07 -2.54
N PHE A 150 -23.76 15.47 -2.01
CA PHE A 150 -24.31 15.75 -0.69
C PHE A 150 -23.53 15.05 0.44
N THR A 151 -23.71 15.52 1.66
CA THR A 151 -23.13 14.94 2.88
C THR A 151 -24.18 14.58 3.93
N ASP A 152 -25.43 14.42 3.49
CA ASP A 152 -26.55 14.03 4.35
C ASP A 152 -26.30 12.66 4.98
N LEU A 153 -26.78 12.48 6.21
CA LEU A 153 -26.63 11.22 6.96
C LEU A 153 -27.55 10.12 6.42
N GLU A 154 -28.72 10.50 5.88
CA GLU A 154 -29.65 9.56 5.28
C GLU A 154 -29.39 9.40 3.77
N PRO A 155 -29.60 8.18 3.24
CA PRO A 155 -29.50 7.94 1.81
C PRO A 155 -30.53 8.78 1.03
N ARG A 156 -30.12 9.29 -0.12
CA ARG A 156 -31.04 10.00 -1.03
C ARG A 156 -30.56 9.98 -2.48
N SER A 157 -31.43 10.44 -3.38
CA SER A 157 -31.09 10.69 -4.77
C SER A 157 -30.09 11.87 -4.90
N ALA A 158 -29.20 11.79 -5.89
CA ALA A 158 -28.19 12.82 -6.14
C ALA A 158 -28.76 14.06 -6.87
N GLY A 159 -29.77 13.87 -7.70
CA GLY A 159 -30.38 14.94 -8.48
C GLY A 159 -31.80 14.61 -8.92
N SER A 160 -32.24 15.18 -10.05
CA SER A 160 -33.62 15.08 -10.55
C SER A 160 -33.71 14.48 -11.96
N SER A 161 -32.66 13.86 -12.47
CA SER A 161 -32.65 13.24 -13.82
C SER A 161 -33.60 12.05 -13.97
N GLY A 162 -34.06 11.45 -12.84
CA GLY A 162 -34.91 10.27 -12.84
C GLY A 162 -34.15 8.97 -13.07
N ASP A 163 -32.87 8.93 -12.80
CA ASP A 163 -32.01 7.73 -12.87
C ASP A 163 -32.30 6.71 -11.76
N GLU A 164 -33.07 7.12 -10.73
CA GLU A 164 -33.52 6.32 -9.59
C GLU A 164 -32.37 5.82 -8.69
N TYR A 165 -31.18 6.40 -8.80
CA TYR A 165 -30.09 6.08 -7.90
C TYR A 165 -30.33 6.64 -6.51
N ILE A 166 -30.07 5.80 -5.51
CA ILE A 166 -30.05 6.18 -4.10
C ILE A 166 -28.63 5.94 -3.58
N TRP A 167 -27.99 7.03 -3.20
CA TRP A 167 -26.63 7.03 -2.68
C TRP A 167 -26.63 7.29 -1.19
N LYS A 168 -25.67 6.67 -0.48
CA LYS A 168 -25.35 7.00 0.92
C LYS A 168 -23.94 7.53 1.00
N TYR A 169 -23.79 8.74 1.52
CA TYR A 169 -22.50 9.32 1.84
C TYR A 169 -21.82 8.55 2.99
N LEU A 170 -20.51 8.29 2.88
CA LEU A 170 -19.71 7.65 3.91
C LEU A 170 -18.66 8.60 4.49
N TYR A 171 -17.72 9.08 3.68
CA TYR A 171 -16.65 9.97 4.15
C TYR A 171 -16.06 10.80 3.02
N THR A 172 -15.30 11.84 3.41
CA THR A 172 -14.48 12.63 2.50
C THR A 172 -13.00 12.36 2.78
N ILE A 173 -12.20 12.13 1.75
CA ILE A 173 -10.76 11.90 1.89
C ILE A 173 -10.09 13.25 2.16
N LYS A 174 -9.26 13.31 3.23
CA LYS A 174 -8.53 14.53 3.61
C LYS A 174 -7.42 14.84 2.58
N PRO A 175 -7.16 16.11 2.25
CA PRO A 175 -6.10 16.48 1.29
C PRO A 175 -4.72 15.91 1.64
N SER A 176 -4.38 15.83 2.92
CA SER A 176 -3.13 15.23 3.39
C SER A 176 -3.02 13.72 3.10
N GLU A 177 -4.16 13.02 3.05
CA GLU A 177 -4.21 11.59 2.76
C GLU A 177 -4.22 11.31 1.25
N ILE A 178 -4.80 12.21 0.46
CA ILE A 178 -4.76 12.14 -1.01
C ILE A 178 -3.30 12.09 -1.48
N VAL A 179 -2.46 13.02 -1.02
CA VAL A 179 -1.05 13.10 -1.43
C VAL A 179 -0.28 11.81 -1.13
N LYS A 180 -0.52 11.21 0.03
CA LYS A 180 0.22 10.02 0.47
C LYS A 180 -0.37 8.71 -0.08
N PHE A 181 -1.69 8.55 -0.02
CA PHE A 181 -2.34 7.25 -0.13
C PHE A 181 -3.24 7.07 -1.34
N GLU A 182 -3.52 8.13 -2.12
CA GLU A 182 -4.16 7.96 -3.40
C GLU A 182 -3.17 7.40 -4.43
N SER A 183 -3.62 6.43 -5.20
CA SER A 183 -2.92 5.91 -6.38
C SER A 183 -3.87 5.88 -7.58
N THR A 184 -3.42 5.35 -8.72
CA THR A 184 -4.27 5.12 -9.89
C THR A 184 -5.45 4.22 -9.53
N ASP A 185 -5.21 3.17 -8.75
CA ASP A 185 -6.16 2.08 -8.52
C ASP A 185 -6.74 2.04 -7.10
N PHE A 186 -6.21 2.83 -6.16
CA PHE A 186 -6.58 2.74 -4.76
C PHE A 186 -6.78 4.11 -4.11
N ILE A 187 -7.72 4.16 -3.16
CA ILE A 187 -8.02 5.32 -2.31
C ILE A 187 -7.98 4.92 -0.83
N PRO A 188 -7.58 5.83 0.08
CA PRO A 188 -7.52 5.55 1.51
C PRO A 188 -8.90 5.49 2.15
N VAL A 189 -9.00 4.64 3.18
CA VAL A 189 -10.12 4.62 4.13
C VAL A 189 -9.66 5.33 5.42
N PRO A 190 -10.50 6.16 6.06
CA PRO A 190 -10.15 6.83 7.31
C PRO A 190 -9.61 5.86 8.37
N SER A 191 -8.47 6.18 8.99
CA SER A 191 -7.81 5.31 9.97
C SER A 191 -8.45 5.36 11.36
N ASP A 192 -9.24 6.40 11.62
CA ASP A 192 -9.84 6.70 12.91
C ASP A 192 -11.37 6.50 12.93
N TRP A 193 -11.90 5.68 12.01
CA TRP A 193 -13.35 5.52 11.86
C TRP A 193 -14.05 5.14 13.17
N GLU A 194 -13.46 4.25 13.95
CA GLU A 194 -14.05 3.76 15.19
C GLU A 194 -14.05 4.80 16.32
N THR A 195 -13.10 5.73 16.33
CA THR A 195 -12.86 6.66 17.44
C THR A 195 -12.90 8.14 17.03
N GLY A 196 -12.78 8.44 15.73
CA GLY A 196 -12.71 9.79 15.21
C GLY A 196 -14.01 10.57 15.38
N SER A 197 -13.90 11.83 15.77
CA SER A 197 -15.05 12.74 15.95
C SER A 197 -15.69 13.17 14.62
N GLU A 198 -14.90 13.29 13.56
CA GLU A 198 -15.40 13.68 12.21
C GLU A 198 -16.32 12.60 11.61
N SER A 199 -16.01 11.33 11.87
CA SER A 199 -16.79 10.19 11.40
C SER A 199 -17.98 9.86 12.31
N ALA A 200 -18.02 10.43 13.52
CA ALA A 200 -18.97 10.06 14.57
C ALA A 200 -20.43 10.24 14.14
N ALA A 201 -20.74 11.30 13.40
CA ALA A 201 -22.11 11.57 12.96
C ALA A 201 -22.65 10.45 12.05
N ILE A 202 -21.85 9.99 11.08
CA ILE A 202 -22.26 8.94 10.13
C ILE A 202 -22.31 7.58 10.81
N ARG A 203 -21.27 7.25 11.60
CA ARG A 203 -21.21 6.01 12.36
C ARG A 203 -22.36 5.86 13.38
N ASN A 204 -22.65 6.94 14.10
CA ASN A 204 -23.71 6.91 15.13
C ASN A 204 -25.12 7.00 14.54
N ASN A 205 -25.26 7.43 13.28
CA ASN A 205 -26.55 7.38 12.56
C ASN A 205 -26.85 5.99 12.01
N ALA A 206 -25.88 5.07 12.00
CA ALA A 206 -26.10 3.69 11.60
C ALA A 206 -26.95 2.96 12.64
N ILE A 207 -27.92 2.18 12.18
CA ILE A 207 -28.83 1.39 13.01
C ILE A 207 -28.74 -0.04 12.52
N ASP A 208 -28.44 -0.96 13.43
CA ASP A 208 -28.31 -2.37 13.11
C ASP A 208 -29.62 -2.94 12.56
N GLY A 209 -29.52 -3.64 11.41
CA GLY A 209 -30.67 -4.22 10.74
C GLY A 209 -31.73 -3.22 10.25
N SER A 210 -31.35 -1.95 10.04
CA SER A 210 -32.24 -0.91 9.54
C SER A 210 -32.41 -1.01 8.01
N LEU A 211 -33.61 -1.33 7.58
CA LEU A 211 -33.93 -1.53 6.16
C LEU A 211 -34.03 -0.18 5.43
N LYS A 212 -33.29 0.00 4.36
CA LYS A 212 -33.31 1.24 3.58
C LYS A 212 -33.93 1.05 2.19
N ILE A 213 -33.79 -0.13 1.61
CA ILE A 213 -34.18 -0.43 0.23
C ILE A 213 -34.98 -1.74 0.19
N VAL A 214 -36.02 -1.70 -0.60
CA VAL A 214 -36.76 -2.87 -1.11
C VAL A 214 -36.84 -2.74 -2.62
N THR A 215 -36.49 -3.80 -3.35
CA THR A 215 -36.56 -3.81 -4.81
C THR A 215 -37.78 -4.61 -5.29
N ILE A 216 -38.32 -4.23 -6.45
CA ILE A 216 -39.44 -4.93 -7.09
C ILE A 216 -38.87 -6.03 -7.99
N THR A 217 -39.22 -7.28 -7.73
CA THR A 217 -38.83 -8.42 -8.59
C THR A 217 -39.95 -8.82 -9.55
N ASP A 218 -41.22 -8.61 -9.17
CA ASP A 218 -42.38 -8.73 -10.05
C ASP A 218 -43.40 -7.64 -9.68
N ARG A 219 -43.94 -6.96 -10.68
CA ARG A 219 -44.86 -5.84 -10.48
C ARG A 219 -46.30 -6.29 -10.14
N GLY A 220 -46.61 -7.57 -10.32
CA GLY A 220 -47.96 -8.10 -10.19
C GLY A 220 -48.92 -7.58 -11.27
N VAL A 221 -50.17 -8.02 -11.25
CA VAL A 221 -51.24 -7.63 -12.20
C VAL A 221 -52.59 -7.57 -11.49
N GLY A 222 -53.41 -6.58 -11.82
CA GLY A 222 -54.78 -6.47 -11.34
C GLY A 222 -54.88 -6.05 -9.86
N LEU A 223 -53.95 -5.21 -9.40
CA LEU A 223 -53.77 -4.85 -8.00
C LEU A 223 -54.71 -3.72 -7.56
N GLY A 224 -56.00 -4.02 -7.41
CA GLY A 224 -56.98 -3.09 -6.84
C GLY A 224 -57.28 -1.88 -7.74
N ALA A 225 -57.40 -0.69 -7.18
CA ALA A 225 -57.68 0.54 -7.93
C ALA A 225 -56.41 1.09 -8.59
N SER A 226 -56.59 1.61 -9.84
CA SER A 226 -55.53 2.34 -10.56
C SER A 226 -55.08 3.57 -9.76
N ASN A 227 -53.77 3.89 -9.84
CA ASN A 227 -53.15 5.04 -9.17
C ASN A 227 -53.38 5.07 -7.64
N SER A 228 -53.42 3.92 -7.00
CA SER A 228 -53.62 3.81 -5.56
C SER A 228 -52.31 3.74 -4.80
N THR A 229 -52.34 4.21 -3.54
CA THR A 229 -51.19 4.18 -2.62
C THR A 229 -51.55 3.42 -1.36
N TYR A 230 -50.76 2.44 -1.04
CA TYR A 230 -50.87 1.62 0.17
C TYR A 230 -49.74 1.98 1.11
N THR A 231 -50.10 2.56 2.26
CA THR A 231 -49.14 3.00 3.30
C THR A 231 -49.11 1.99 4.46
N ARG A 232 -47.99 1.99 5.21
CA ARG A 232 -47.79 1.12 6.39
C ARG A 232 -47.89 -0.38 6.09
N VAL A 233 -47.50 -0.79 4.88
CA VAL A 233 -47.38 -2.21 4.57
C VAL A 233 -46.23 -2.78 5.38
N PRO A 234 -46.45 -3.77 6.30
CA PRO A 234 -45.40 -4.22 7.19
C PRO A 234 -44.34 -5.02 6.44
N ILE A 235 -43.08 -4.87 6.88
CA ILE A 235 -41.99 -5.79 6.53
C ILE A 235 -41.77 -6.69 7.76
N LYS A 236 -41.97 -7.99 7.60
CA LYS A 236 -41.81 -8.99 8.64
C LYS A 236 -40.53 -9.78 8.47
N GLY A 237 -39.92 -10.14 9.59
CA GLY A 237 -38.68 -10.90 9.69
C GLY A 237 -38.36 -11.14 11.16
N ASP A 238 -37.08 -11.18 11.48
CA ASP A 238 -36.59 -11.29 12.87
C ASP A 238 -36.40 -9.92 13.54
N GLY A 239 -36.43 -8.82 12.78
CA GLY A 239 -36.45 -7.46 13.29
C GLY A 239 -37.84 -6.93 13.60
N SER A 240 -37.96 -5.64 13.87
CA SER A 240 -39.21 -4.99 14.21
C SER A 240 -39.35 -3.56 13.67
N GLY A 241 -40.62 -3.16 13.41
CA GLY A 241 -40.99 -1.79 13.11
C GLY A 241 -40.81 -1.34 11.68
N ALA A 242 -40.32 -2.18 10.77
CA ALA A 242 -40.17 -1.76 9.37
C ALA A 242 -41.50 -1.78 8.62
N GLU A 243 -41.74 -0.70 7.87
CA GLU A 243 -42.93 -0.51 7.02
C GLU A 243 -42.52 0.06 5.67
N CYS A 244 -43.31 -0.24 4.63
CA CYS A 244 -43.13 0.36 3.32
C CYS A 244 -44.43 0.99 2.79
N THR A 245 -44.27 1.87 1.81
CA THR A 245 -45.37 2.44 1.00
C THR A 245 -45.27 1.89 -0.41
N ILE A 246 -46.34 1.32 -0.93
CA ILE A 246 -46.45 0.76 -2.27
C ILE A 246 -47.40 1.64 -3.10
N VAL A 247 -46.93 2.06 -4.27
CA VAL A 247 -47.73 2.81 -5.25
C VAL A 247 -48.07 1.89 -6.41
N VAL A 248 -49.34 1.87 -6.80
CA VAL A 248 -49.86 1.12 -7.94
C VAL A 248 -50.15 2.12 -9.08
N ASP A 249 -49.72 1.77 -10.28
CA ASP A 249 -49.89 2.60 -11.50
C ASP A 249 -51.31 2.51 -12.11
N ASN A 250 -51.47 3.17 -13.26
CA ASN A 250 -52.73 3.16 -14.00
C ASN A 250 -53.11 1.79 -14.56
N ASP A 251 -52.09 0.92 -14.78
CA ASP A 251 -52.28 -0.43 -15.30
C ASP A 251 -52.47 -1.49 -14.17
N GLN A 252 -52.70 -1.03 -12.96
CA GLN A 252 -52.90 -1.86 -11.75
C GLN A 252 -51.71 -2.77 -11.47
N ARG A 253 -50.48 -2.24 -11.66
CA ARG A 253 -49.21 -2.90 -11.33
C ARG A 253 -48.45 -2.06 -10.30
N VAL A 254 -47.56 -2.67 -9.56
CA VAL A 254 -46.69 -1.89 -8.67
C VAL A 254 -45.80 -0.95 -9.50
N GLN A 255 -45.91 0.34 -9.24
CA GLN A 255 -45.08 1.39 -9.81
C GLN A 255 -43.81 1.57 -9.00
N SER A 256 -43.94 1.72 -7.69
CA SER A 256 -42.82 1.94 -6.79
C SER A 256 -43.08 1.38 -5.40
N ILE A 257 -41.99 1.08 -4.68
CA ILE A 257 -42.01 0.73 -3.27
C ILE A 257 -40.93 1.55 -2.56
N THR A 258 -41.28 2.14 -1.42
CA THR A 258 -40.36 2.93 -0.58
C THR A 258 -40.50 2.52 0.86
N VAL A 259 -39.37 2.38 1.56
CA VAL A 259 -39.36 2.14 3.00
C VAL A 259 -39.78 3.42 3.70
N SER A 260 -40.93 3.40 4.37
CA SER A 260 -41.49 4.53 5.12
C SER A 260 -41.06 4.53 6.59
N ASN A 261 -40.79 3.37 7.17
CA ASN A 261 -40.15 3.18 8.45
C ASN A 261 -39.10 2.07 8.31
N GLN A 262 -37.86 2.38 8.68
CA GLN A 262 -36.73 1.48 8.45
C GLN A 262 -36.62 0.32 9.44
N GLY A 263 -37.29 0.42 10.59
CA GLY A 263 -37.18 -0.57 11.66
C GLY A 263 -35.76 -0.79 12.18
N SER A 264 -35.55 -1.91 12.87
CA SER A 264 -34.22 -2.31 13.36
C SER A 264 -34.15 -3.81 13.63
N GLY A 265 -32.93 -4.36 13.69
CA GLY A 265 -32.65 -5.75 14.07
C GLY A 265 -32.96 -6.78 12.99
N TYR A 266 -33.13 -6.38 11.73
CA TYR A 266 -33.41 -7.31 10.64
C TYR A 266 -32.12 -7.98 10.12
N THR A 267 -32.13 -9.32 10.08
CA THR A 267 -31.16 -10.12 9.33
C THR A 267 -31.80 -10.84 8.13
N TYR A 268 -33.12 -10.87 8.08
CA TYR A 268 -33.93 -11.21 6.91
C TYR A 268 -35.26 -10.47 6.99
N GLY A 269 -35.93 -10.27 5.86
CA GLY A 269 -37.22 -9.61 5.81
C GLY A 269 -38.03 -9.97 4.57
N ASN A 270 -39.36 -9.87 4.69
CA ASN A 270 -40.28 -10.03 3.58
C ASN A 270 -41.44 -9.04 3.72
N VAL A 271 -41.90 -8.47 2.61
CA VAL A 271 -43.05 -7.56 2.60
C VAL A 271 -44.33 -8.37 2.85
N ASP A 272 -45.03 -8.03 3.93
CA ASP A 272 -46.27 -8.71 4.29
C ASP A 272 -47.49 -8.02 3.65
N LEU A 273 -47.82 -8.46 2.47
CA LEU A 273 -48.97 -7.96 1.72
C LEU A 273 -50.33 -8.30 2.34
N ILE A 274 -50.37 -9.34 3.19
CA ILE A 274 -51.63 -9.81 3.82
C ILE A 274 -52.01 -8.90 4.99
N SER A 275 -51.11 -8.72 5.95
CA SER A 275 -51.32 -7.83 7.09
C SER A 275 -51.38 -6.33 6.66
N GLY A 276 -50.78 -5.98 5.52
CA GLY A 276 -50.85 -4.65 4.91
C GLY A 276 -52.15 -4.38 4.14
N GLU A 277 -53.12 -5.31 4.16
CA GLU A 277 -54.40 -5.21 3.44
C GLU A 277 -54.22 -4.91 1.93
N PHE A 278 -53.08 -5.35 1.36
CA PHE A 278 -52.77 -5.13 -0.05
C PHE A 278 -53.61 -6.06 -0.95
N PRO A 279 -54.17 -5.58 -2.07
CA PRO A 279 -55.00 -6.37 -2.96
C PRO A 279 -54.30 -7.65 -3.46
N THR A 280 -55.03 -8.75 -3.52
CA THR A 280 -54.46 -10.03 -4.00
C THR A 280 -54.14 -10.01 -5.47
N GLY A 281 -54.87 -9.23 -6.30
CA GLY A 281 -54.67 -9.14 -7.73
C GLY A 281 -54.92 -10.46 -8.50
N THR A 282 -54.63 -10.43 -9.79
CA THR A 282 -54.55 -11.65 -10.64
C THR A 282 -53.20 -12.34 -10.42
N THR A 283 -52.16 -11.56 -10.31
CA THR A 283 -50.80 -12.02 -9.94
C THR A 283 -50.31 -11.13 -8.80
N ARG A 284 -49.82 -11.73 -7.72
CA ARG A 284 -49.20 -10.98 -6.62
C ARG A 284 -47.84 -10.43 -7.01
N PRO A 285 -47.51 -9.21 -6.60
CA PRO A 285 -46.15 -8.69 -6.74
C PRO A 285 -45.19 -9.41 -5.80
N THR A 286 -43.91 -9.42 -6.18
CA THR A 286 -42.82 -9.94 -5.36
C THR A 286 -41.74 -8.89 -5.19
N PHE A 287 -41.06 -8.95 -4.04
CA PHE A 287 -40.09 -7.97 -3.59
C PHE A 287 -38.86 -8.64 -2.99
N ASP A 288 -37.71 -7.98 -3.12
CA ASP A 288 -36.51 -8.33 -2.38
C ASP A 288 -36.21 -7.25 -1.34
N VAL A 289 -36.06 -7.67 -0.09
CA VAL A 289 -35.66 -6.78 1.01
C VAL A 289 -34.13 -6.81 1.13
N ILE A 290 -33.51 -5.66 0.95
CA ILE A 290 -32.05 -5.54 1.02
C ILE A 290 -31.62 -5.38 2.48
N ILE A 291 -30.89 -6.38 3.01
CA ILE A 291 -30.39 -6.39 4.38
C ILE A 291 -29.09 -5.59 4.46
N PRO A 292 -28.97 -4.63 5.39
CA PRO A 292 -27.75 -3.86 5.57
C PRO A 292 -26.63 -4.73 6.18
N PRO A 293 -25.35 -4.25 6.16
CA PRO A 293 -24.30 -4.91 6.90
C PRO A 293 -24.58 -4.85 8.41
N GLN A 294 -23.94 -5.75 9.17
CA GLN A 294 -24.04 -5.76 10.64
C GLN A 294 -23.66 -4.40 11.22
N GLY A 295 -24.48 -3.86 12.11
CA GLY A 295 -24.36 -2.51 12.65
C GLY A 295 -25.04 -1.43 11.80
N GLY A 296 -25.47 -1.74 10.56
CA GLY A 296 -26.09 -0.80 9.63
C GLY A 296 -25.06 -0.11 8.72
N HIS A 297 -25.55 0.52 7.66
CA HIS A 297 -24.70 1.25 6.69
C HIS A 297 -23.94 2.42 7.34
N GLY A 298 -22.61 2.42 7.20
CA GLY A 298 -21.72 3.42 7.77
C GLY A 298 -21.23 3.08 9.18
N TYR A 299 -21.62 1.95 9.78
CA TYR A 299 -21.13 1.54 11.10
C TYR A 299 -19.65 1.11 11.05
N ASP A 300 -19.32 0.15 10.21
CA ASP A 300 -17.95 -0.34 9.98
C ASP A 300 -17.61 -0.28 8.48
N ILE A 301 -17.01 0.84 8.04
CA ILE A 301 -16.66 1.04 6.64
C ILE A 301 -15.56 0.10 6.16
N TYR A 302 -14.71 -0.40 7.04
CA TYR A 302 -13.67 -1.35 6.63
C TYR A 302 -14.29 -2.65 6.14
N ARG A 303 -15.31 -3.13 6.87
CA ARG A 303 -16.09 -4.29 6.49
C ARG A 303 -17.03 -4.00 5.32
N GLU A 304 -17.68 -2.83 5.35
CA GLU A 304 -18.66 -2.46 4.33
C GLU A 304 -18.03 -2.27 2.95
N LEU A 305 -16.78 -1.77 2.87
CA LEU A 305 -16.04 -1.51 1.62
C LEU A 305 -14.99 -2.58 1.28
N GLY A 306 -14.83 -3.61 2.11
CA GLY A 306 -13.86 -4.68 1.88
C GLY A 306 -12.40 -4.21 1.93
N ALA A 307 -12.00 -3.50 2.99
CA ALA A 307 -10.66 -2.94 3.12
C ALA A 307 -9.62 -4.03 3.49
N ILE A 308 -9.26 -4.86 2.52
CA ILE A 308 -8.27 -5.95 2.64
C ILE A 308 -6.86 -5.53 2.22
N ASN A 309 -6.70 -4.32 1.69
CA ASN A 309 -5.41 -3.83 1.20
C ASN A 309 -4.85 -2.78 2.15
N VAL A 310 -3.52 -2.79 2.29
CA VAL A 310 -2.76 -1.77 3.05
C VAL A 310 -1.77 -1.10 2.13
N LEU A 311 -1.82 0.22 2.05
CA LEU A 311 -0.81 1.02 1.36
C LEU A 311 0.20 1.54 2.37
N LEU A 312 1.48 1.25 2.08
CA LEU A 312 2.63 1.78 2.78
C LEU A 312 3.28 2.86 1.92
N TYR A 313 3.44 4.04 2.49
CA TYR A 313 4.05 5.20 1.83
C TYR A 313 5.44 5.46 2.39
N SER A 314 6.38 5.76 1.52
CA SER A 314 7.72 6.21 1.93
C SER A 314 8.25 7.23 0.91
N ARG A 315 8.64 8.39 1.39
CA ARG A 315 9.33 9.39 0.56
C ARG A 315 10.81 9.35 0.84
N ILE A 316 11.59 9.10 -0.21
CA ILE A 316 13.05 9.13 -0.17
C ILE A 316 13.52 10.42 -0.84
N GLU A 317 14.27 11.22 -0.10
CA GLU A 317 14.83 12.46 -0.59
C GLU A 317 16.25 12.66 -0.04
N ASN A 318 17.09 13.36 -0.81
CA ASN A 318 18.39 13.79 -0.32
C ASN A 318 18.25 15.19 0.28
N ASP A 319 18.55 15.30 1.56
CA ASP A 319 18.67 16.59 2.24
C ASP A 319 20.14 17.01 2.26
N VAL A 320 20.44 18.25 1.84
CA VAL A 320 21.81 18.78 1.82
C VAL A 320 22.41 18.86 3.23
N GLN A 321 21.58 19.05 4.27
CA GLN A 321 22.02 19.10 5.65
C GLN A 321 22.12 17.72 6.30
N ASN A 322 21.37 16.74 5.76
CA ASN A 322 21.36 15.37 6.26
C ASN A 322 21.24 14.38 5.07
N PRO A 323 22.31 14.17 4.32
CA PRO A 323 22.29 13.35 3.11
C PRO A 323 22.24 11.85 3.46
N ASP A 324 21.08 11.36 3.87
CA ASP A 324 20.88 9.98 4.27
C ASP A 324 20.88 9.00 3.11
N PHE A 325 20.49 9.48 1.93
CA PHE A 325 20.33 8.62 0.75
C PHE A 325 21.31 8.99 -0.33
N ILE A 326 22.05 8.00 -0.81
CA ILE A 326 23.07 8.17 -1.86
C ILE A 326 22.39 8.65 -3.15
N THR A 327 23.02 9.66 -3.78
CA THR A 327 22.66 10.16 -5.12
C THR A 327 23.76 9.83 -6.11
N GLY A 328 23.46 9.91 -7.42
CA GLY A 328 24.42 9.56 -8.48
C GLY A 328 24.64 8.06 -8.66
N ASN A 329 23.83 7.21 -8.02
CA ASN A 329 23.83 5.76 -8.15
C ASN A 329 22.51 5.27 -8.73
N GLN A 330 22.47 4.02 -9.15
CA GLN A 330 21.26 3.35 -9.60
C GLN A 330 20.43 2.85 -8.40
N ILE A 331 19.10 2.91 -8.56
CA ILE A 331 18.13 2.21 -7.74
C ILE A 331 17.36 1.26 -8.64
N ALA A 332 17.30 0.00 -8.29
CA ALA A 332 16.66 -1.03 -9.10
C ALA A 332 15.81 -1.99 -8.26
N ARG A 333 15.85 -1.84 -6.94
CA ARG A 333 15.16 -2.73 -5.99
C ARG A 333 14.49 -1.92 -4.91
N ILE A 334 13.26 -2.27 -4.60
CA ILE A 334 12.48 -1.71 -3.50
C ILE A 334 11.97 -2.88 -2.66
N GLY A 335 11.96 -2.74 -1.34
CA GLY A 335 11.37 -3.76 -0.50
C GLY A 335 11.02 -3.26 0.88
N ILE A 336 10.48 -4.18 1.68
CA ILE A 336 10.10 -3.92 3.06
C ILE A 336 10.78 -4.96 3.95
N VAL A 337 11.39 -4.48 5.02
CA VAL A 337 12.02 -5.33 6.04
C VAL A 337 11.39 -5.06 7.41
N LYS A 338 11.11 -6.16 8.14
CA LYS A 338 10.59 -6.14 9.51
C LYS A 338 11.72 -6.40 10.49
N ASN A 339 11.81 -5.58 11.53
CA ASN A 339 12.74 -5.74 12.66
C ASN A 339 14.23 -5.87 12.30
N PRO A 340 14.77 -5.04 11.39
CA PRO A 340 16.21 -5.01 11.22
C PRO A 340 16.86 -4.53 12.53
N LYS A 341 18.09 -4.97 12.78
CA LYS A 341 18.85 -4.58 13.97
C LYS A 341 19.84 -3.47 13.64
N SER A 342 20.18 -2.65 14.63
CA SER A 342 21.25 -1.67 14.49
C SER A 342 22.62 -2.36 14.37
N PHE A 343 23.55 -1.79 13.61
CA PHE A 343 24.90 -2.32 13.46
C PHE A 343 25.60 -2.42 14.82
N GLY A 344 26.28 -3.53 15.06
CA GLY A 344 26.97 -3.78 16.32
C GLY A 344 26.06 -4.02 17.53
N SER A 345 24.74 -4.15 17.32
CA SER A 345 23.75 -4.33 18.39
C SER A 345 22.89 -5.57 18.16
N THR A 346 22.24 -6.04 19.21
CA THR A 346 21.17 -7.04 19.17
C THR A 346 19.76 -6.41 19.19
N GLN A 347 19.68 -5.09 19.38
CA GLN A 347 18.42 -4.35 19.47
C GLN A 347 17.84 -4.07 18.09
N ILE A 348 16.50 -4.09 18.00
CA ILE A 348 15.77 -3.65 16.81
C ILE A 348 16.12 -2.19 16.54
N MET A 349 16.36 -1.85 15.28
CA MET A 349 16.70 -0.51 14.85
C MET A 349 15.50 0.44 15.06
N THR A 350 15.79 1.63 15.57
CA THR A 350 14.79 2.68 15.83
C THR A 350 15.00 3.96 15.02
N LEU A 351 16.13 4.04 14.29
CA LEU A 351 16.44 5.20 13.44
C LEU A 351 15.35 5.41 12.38
N ASP A 352 15.00 6.65 12.12
CA ASP A 352 14.03 6.97 11.05
C ASP A 352 14.61 6.72 9.65
N LYS A 353 15.91 6.89 9.51
CA LYS A 353 16.68 6.66 8.27
C LYS A 353 17.97 5.96 8.62
N ALA A 354 18.42 5.05 7.77
CA ALA A 354 19.65 4.31 7.98
C ALA A 354 20.37 4.01 6.67
N SER A 355 21.69 4.20 6.67
CA SER A 355 22.58 3.74 5.60
C SER A 355 22.84 2.24 5.72
N ALA A 356 22.79 1.53 4.59
CA ALA A 356 23.12 0.11 4.52
C ALA A 356 24.47 -0.15 3.81
N VAL A 357 25.27 0.89 3.56
CA VAL A 357 26.52 0.79 2.81
C VAL A 357 27.73 1.06 3.70
N TYR A 358 28.86 0.52 3.30
CA TYR A 358 30.16 0.86 3.85
C TYR A 358 30.72 2.10 3.15
N ALA A 359 31.58 2.85 3.83
CA ALA A 359 32.29 3.95 3.20
C ALA A 359 33.74 4.07 3.69
N LEU A 360 34.58 4.59 2.80
CA LEU A 360 35.96 4.99 3.08
C LEU A 360 36.10 6.51 2.86
N ARG A 361 36.79 7.18 3.74
CA ARG A 361 37.28 8.54 3.52
C ARG A 361 38.70 8.44 2.96
N LEU A 362 38.86 8.81 1.69
CA LEU A 362 40.15 8.76 1.00
C LEU A 362 40.85 10.12 1.03
N THR A 363 42.17 10.09 1.05
CA THR A 363 43.07 11.25 1.01
C THR A 363 44.29 10.94 0.19
N GLY A 364 45.04 11.96 -0.17
CA GLY A 364 46.24 11.89 -1.00
C GLY A 364 46.22 12.85 -2.19
N ILE A 365 47.31 12.95 -2.89
CA ILE A 365 47.39 13.83 -4.07
C ILE A 365 46.41 13.32 -5.14
N GLY A 366 45.54 14.22 -5.64
CA GLY A 366 44.60 13.89 -6.70
C GLY A 366 43.35 13.15 -6.25
N TYR A 367 43.03 13.14 -4.93
CA TYR A 367 41.77 12.54 -4.45
C TYR A 367 40.53 13.23 -5.06
N ASP A 368 40.63 14.53 -5.37
CA ASP A 368 39.60 15.38 -5.96
C ASP A 368 39.45 15.21 -7.49
N SER A 369 40.32 14.44 -8.11
CA SER A 369 40.29 14.10 -9.54
C SER A 369 40.28 12.60 -9.79
N ALA A 370 40.36 11.78 -8.75
CA ALA A 370 40.30 10.33 -8.82
C ALA A 370 38.94 9.85 -9.35
N THR A 371 38.97 8.74 -10.08
CA THR A 371 37.76 8.12 -10.63
C THR A 371 37.61 6.68 -10.10
N PHE A 372 36.43 6.39 -9.57
CA PHE A 372 36.01 5.04 -9.21
C PHE A 372 34.74 4.72 -10.00
N VAL A 373 34.82 3.75 -10.89
CA VAL A 373 33.68 3.34 -11.73
C VAL A 373 32.71 2.53 -10.87
N ALA A 374 31.42 2.89 -10.90
CA ALA A 374 30.37 2.12 -10.22
C ALA A 374 30.41 0.66 -10.68
N ASP A 375 30.08 -0.26 -9.75
CA ASP A 375 30.10 -1.71 -9.94
C ASP A 375 31.50 -2.36 -10.15
N SER A 376 32.59 -1.56 -10.22
CA SER A 376 33.94 -2.08 -10.24
C SER A 376 34.41 -2.50 -8.83
N TYR A 377 35.41 -3.38 -8.76
CA TYR A 377 36.03 -3.75 -7.50
C TYR A 377 37.07 -2.75 -7.04
N ILE A 378 37.05 -2.50 -5.73
CA ILE A 378 38.18 -1.91 -4.99
C ILE A 378 38.76 -2.92 -4.05
N THR A 379 40.07 -2.84 -3.79
CA THR A 379 40.79 -3.75 -2.90
C THR A 379 41.75 -3.01 -1.97
N GLN A 380 41.99 -3.60 -0.83
CA GLN A 380 43.02 -3.20 0.11
C GLN A 380 43.82 -4.45 0.55
N THR A 381 45.12 -4.43 0.47
CA THR A 381 45.96 -5.44 1.14
C THR A 381 45.99 -5.12 2.63
N ILE A 382 45.33 -5.94 3.45
CA ILE A 382 45.19 -5.70 4.90
C ILE A 382 46.23 -6.46 5.73
N GLY A 383 46.98 -7.34 5.10
CA GLY A 383 48.09 -8.12 5.67
C GLY A 383 48.73 -9.00 4.62
N THR A 384 49.80 -9.73 4.99
CA THR A 384 50.49 -10.63 4.06
C THR A 384 49.54 -11.69 3.51
N GLY A 385 49.26 -11.64 2.21
CA GLY A 385 48.35 -12.57 1.53
C GLY A 385 46.85 -12.38 1.89
N ILE A 386 46.49 -11.31 2.59
CA ILE A 386 45.09 -11.02 2.99
C ILE A 386 44.63 -9.75 2.32
N THR A 387 43.56 -9.86 1.56
CA THR A 387 42.96 -8.73 0.81
C THR A 387 41.51 -8.53 1.27
N ALA A 388 41.10 -7.26 1.49
CA ALA A 388 39.70 -6.84 1.58
C ALA A 388 39.27 -6.38 0.20
N ALA A 389 38.00 -6.65 -0.16
CA ALA A 389 37.41 -6.27 -1.41
C ALA A 389 35.99 -5.73 -1.22
N GLY A 390 35.58 -4.85 -2.11
CA GLY A 390 34.23 -4.31 -2.17
C GLY A 390 33.89 -3.79 -3.56
N ARG A 391 32.60 -3.68 -3.87
CA ARG A 391 32.12 -3.07 -5.12
C ARG A 391 31.80 -1.61 -4.89
N VAL A 392 32.26 -0.77 -5.80
CA VAL A 392 32.00 0.67 -5.78
C VAL A 392 30.53 0.96 -6.03
N ILE A 393 29.93 1.83 -5.20
CA ILE A 393 28.61 2.43 -5.46
C ILE A 393 28.81 3.79 -6.10
N ASN A 394 29.51 4.69 -5.39
CA ASN A 394 29.89 5.99 -5.92
C ASN A 394 31.10 6.57 -5.20
N TYR A 395 31.71 7.57 -5.80
CA TYR A 395 32.79 8.35 -5.20
C TYR A 395 32.48 9.83 -5.31
N ASP A 396 32.50 10.53 -4.19
CA ASP A 396 32.38 11.98 -4.14
C ASP A 396 33.77 12.62 -4.13
N GLN A 397 34.17 13.16 -5.26
CA GLN A 397 35.47 13.84 -5.43
C GLN A 397 35.62 15.04 -4.50
N THR A 398 34.55 15.73 -4.14
CA THR A 398 34.60 16.90 -3.25
C THR A 398 35.02 16.50 -1.85
N THR A 399 34.41 15.46 -1.30
CA THR A 399 34.68 15.02 0.06
C THR A 399 35.68 13.88 0.16
N GLY A 400 36.01 13.21 -0.95
CA GLY A 400 36.83 12.00 -1.00
C GLY A 400 36.17 10.78 -0.34
N VAL A 401 34.83 10.77 -0.28
CA VAL A 401 34.08 9.66 0.28
C VAL A 401 33.75 8.66 -0.81
N LEU A 402 34.22 7.44 -0.63
CA LEU A 402 33.96 6.28 -1.47
C LEU A 402 32.96 5.38 -0.77
N LYS A 403 31.77 5.20 -1.33
CA LYS A 403 30.75 4.27 -0.83
C LYS A 403 30.80 2.96 -1.59
N TYR A 404 30.74 1.85 -0.85
CA TYR A 404 30.89 0.50 -1.41
C TYR A 404 30.02 -0.52 -0.64
N TRP A 405 29.86 -1.68 -1.23
CA TRP A 405 29.22 -2.85 -0.62
C TRP A 405 30.06 -4.11 -0.84
N GLN A 406 29.75 -5.19 -0.12
CA GLN A 406 30.44 -6.47 -0.23
C GLN A 406 29.46 -7.53 -0.71
N ASP A 407 29.76 -8.16 -1.84
CA ASP A 407 28.88 -9.10 -2.55
C ASP A 407 29.19 -10.57 -2.21
N ARG A 408 28.67 -11.05 -1.11
CA ARG A 408 28.88 -12.44 -0.69
C ARG A 408 28.32 -13.49 -1.63
N SER A 409 27.11 -13.25 -2.12
CA SER A 409 26.36 -14.20 -2.95
C SER A 409 26.79 -14.18 -4.41
N VAL A 410 27.35 -13.08 -4.88
CA VAL A 410 27.69 -12.85 -6.29
C VAL A 410 29.17 -13.04 -6.57
N ALA A 411 30.04 -12.77 -5.59
CA ALA A 411 31.50 -12.94 -5.75
C ALA A 411 31.94 -14.38 -6.05
N GLY A 412 31.05 -15.35 -5.85
CA GLY A 412 31.31 -16.76 -6.11
C GLY A 412 32.35 -17.39 -5.15
N PHE A 413 32.20 -18.66 -4.93
CA PHE A 413 33.16 -19.46 -4.21
C PHE A 413 33.87 -20.37 -5.19
N ASN A 414 35.18 -20.57 -5.01
CA ASN A 414 35.78 -21.67 -5.73
C ASN A 414 35.25 -23.02 -5.13
N THR A 415 35.37 -24.08 -5.90
CA THR A 415 34.84 -25.40 -5.53
C THR A 415 35.48 -26.00 -4.26
N VAL A 416 36.56 -25.41 -3.73
CA VAL A 416 37.28 -25.84 -2.53
C VAL A 416 36.98 -24.92 -1.34
N GLY A 417 36.18 -23.89 -1.49
CA GLY A 417 35.88 -22.94 -0.42
C GLY A 417 37.03 -22.04 -0.01
N THR A 418 38.03 -21.87 -0.87
CA THR A 418 39.21 -21.04 -0.60
C THR A 418 38.93 -19.60 -1.04
N ALA A 419 39.37 -18.61 -0.24
CA ALA A 419 39.28 -17.21 -0.60
C ALA A 419 40.04 -16.94 -1.91
N GLN A 420 39.42 -16.16 -2.80
CA GLN A 420 40.01 -15.76 -4.06
C GLN A 420 40.94 -14.55 -3.84
N THR A 421 42.07 -14.53 -4.49
CA THR A 421 43.01 -13.38 -4.48
C THR A 421 42.83 -12.44 -5.66
N THR A 422 42.03 -12.84 -6.65
CA THR A 422 41.68 -12.07 -7.83
C THR A 422 40.16 -12.03 -7.98
N PRO A 423 39.59 -11.01 -8.60
CA PRO A 423 38.12 -10.95 -8.83
C PRO A 423 37.62 -12.18 -9.60
N PRO A 424 36.43 -12.68 -9.27
CA PRO A 424 35.62 -12.38 -8.09
C PRO A 424 36.26 -12.94 -6.79
N TYR A 425 36.30 -12.10 -5.76
CA TYR A 425 36.95 -12.40 -4.49
C TYR A 425 36.10 -13.28 -3.54
N GLY A 426 35.45 -14.27 -4.03
CA GLY A 426 34.55 -15.13 -3.27
C GLY A 426 35.06 -15.54 -1.89
N PHE A 427 34.20 -15.72 -0.92
CA PHE A 427 34.49 -15.94 0.50
C PHE A 427 35.24 -14.82 1.23
N ASN A 428 35.70 -13.80 0.53
CA ASN A 428 36.51 -12.77 1.14
C ASN A 428 35.64 -11.61 1.64
N LEU A 429 35.03 -11.79 2.79
CA LEU A 429 34.35 -10.73 3.53
C LEU A 429 35.26 -9.99 4.51
N ASN A 430 36.57 -10.02 4.27
CA ASN A 430 37.50 -9.21 5.01
C ASN A 430 37.08 -7.71 4.91
N ARG A 431 37.14 -7.04 6.05
CA ARG A 431 36.83 -5.63 6.13
C ARG A 431 38.00 -4.79 5.75
N PHE A 432 37.77 -3.68 5.05
CA PHE A 432 38.76 -2.62 4.93
C PHE A 432 39.17 -2.14 6.33
N THR A 433 40.41 -1.79 6.52
CA THR A 433 40.97 -1.44 7.83
C THR A 433 41.79 -0.16 7.77
N SER A 434 41.72 0.63 8.82
CA SER A 434 42.60 1.79 9.06
C SER A 434 43.91 1.39 9.76
N SER A 435 44.06 0.11 10.13
CA SER A 435 45.24 -0.43 10.81
C SER A 435 45.63 -1.79 10.22
N PRO A 436 46.17 -1.79 8.98
CA PRO A 436 46.60 -3.02 8.32
C PRO A 436 47.73 -3.68 9.11
N SER A 437 47.75 -5.03 9.12
CA SER A 437 48.80 -5.81 9.72
C SER A 437 50.09 -5.81 8.87
N THR A 438 51.13 -6.46 9.33
CA THR A 438 52.41 -6.57 8.59
C THR A 438 52.20 -7.06 7.17
N GLY A 439 52.80 -6.36 6.21
CA GLY A 439 52.62 -6.60 4.77
C GLY A 439 51.33 -6.00 4.16
N GLY A 440 50.50 -5.33 4.96
CA GLY A 440 49.36 -4.60 4.49
C GLY A 440 49.65 -3.12 4.22
N SER A 441 48.70 -2.40 3.58
CA SER A 441 48.79 -0.97 3.29
C SER A 441 47.44 -0.27 3.44
N LEU A 442 47.48 1.06 3.53
CA LEU A 442 46.26 1.90 3.52
C LEU A 442 45.81 2.24 2.10
N SER A 443 46.51 1.73 1.10
CA SER A 443 46.36 2.11 -0.30
C SER A 443 45.07 1.57 -0.93
N ILE A 444 44.36 2.46 -1.62
CA ILE A 444 43.21 2.17 -2.49
C ILE A 444 43.53 2.74 -3.87
N ILE A 445 43.44 1.92 -4.91
CA ILE A 445 43.79 2.31 -6.27
C ILE A 445 42.52 2.73 -7.02
N PRO A 446 42.44 3.98 -7.54
CA PRO A 446 41.34 4.42 -8.39
C PRO A 446 41.28 3.65 -9.71
N THR A 447 40.11 3.63 -10.34
CA THR A 447 39.91 2.94 -11.64
C THR A 447 40.73 3.55 -12.76
N ASN A 448 41.00 4.87 -12.73
CA ASN A 448 41.88 5.54 -13.70
C ASN A 448 43.38 5.20 -13.52
N GLY A 449 43.73 4.47 -12.49
CA GLY A 449 45.01 3.76 -12.34
C GLY A 449 46.28 4.61 -12.14
N THR A 450 46.17 5.93 -12.09
CA THR A 450 47.35 6.82 -12.13
C THR A 450 47.84 7.26 -10.76
N THR A 451 47.01 7.15 -9.73
CA THR A 451 47.35 7.68 -8.40
C THR A 451 46.89 6.72 -7.32
N THR A 452 47.71 6.44 -6.33
CA THR A 452 47.35 5.66 -5.16
C THR A 452 46.82 6.60 -4.07
N LEU A 453 45.57 6.41 -3.67
CA LEU A 453 44.97 7.10 -2.53
C LEU A 453 45.13 6.29 -1.26
N SER A 454 45.01 6.93 -0.11
CA SER A 454 45.09 6.28 1.19
C SER A 454 43.83 6.53 2.01
N ILE A 455 43.47 5.59 2.86
CA ILE A 455 42.42 5.76 3.87
C ILE A 455 42.87 6.85 4.84
N SER A 456 42.02 7.86 5.07
CA SER A 456 42.28 8.99 5.96
C SER A 456 42.10 8.60 7.43
N THR A 457 43.09 7.96 8.02
CA THR A 457 43.02 7.41 9.38
C THR A 457 42.82 8.46 10.48
N SER A 458 43.11 9.72 10.19
CA SER A 458 42.89 10.83 11.13
C SER A 458 41.46 11.36 11.10
N PHE A 459 40.64 10.93 10.13
CA PHE A 459 39.28 11.46 9.98
C PHE A 459 38.27 10.68 10.83
N THR A 460 37.58 11.41 11.73
CA THR A 460 36.47 10.90 12.54
C THR A 460 35.39 11.97 12.58
N GLY A 461 34.14 11.58 12.33
CA GLY A 461 33.01 12.52 12.33
C GLY A 461 31.98 12.22 11.23
N ILE A 462 30.89 12.97 11.22
CA ILE A 462 29.79 12.86 10.26
C ILE A 462 29.81 13.97 9.20
N SER A 463 30.68 14.96 9.37
CA SER A 463 30.82 16.10 8.46
C SER A 463 32.29 16.48 8.26
N THR A 464 32.57 17.19 7.18
CA THR A 464 33.89 17.74 6.87
C THR A 464 33.75 19.16 6.33
N THR A 465 34.72 20.03 6.61
CA THR A 465 34.74 21.41 6.11
C THR A 465 35.83 21.54 5.04
N ILE A 466 35.43 21.96 3.85
CA ILE A 466 36.31 22.17 2.69
C ILE A 466 35.99 23.57 2.13
N ASN A 467 37.01 24.42 1.99
CA ASN A 467 36.86 25.80 1.49
C ASN A 467 35.74 26.58 2.22
N ASN A 468 35.71 26.51 3.55
CA ASN A 468 34.74 27.18 4.43
C ASN A 468 33.28 26.69 4.27
N ARG A 469 33.04 25.58 3.55
CA ARG A 469 31.74 24.96 3.42
C ARG A 469 31.74 23.62 4.14
N THR A 470 30.73 23.41 4.99
CA THR A 470 30.53 22.14 5.69
C THR A 470 29.71 21.18 4.81
N TYR A 471 30.23 19.97 4.65
CA TYR A 471 29.61 18.86 3.94
C TYR A 471 29.26 17.76 4.95
N TYR A 472 28.02 17.36 4.99
CA TYR A 472 27.55 16.21 5.76
C TYR A 472 27.74 14.94 4.92
N LEU A 473 28.20 13.87 5.54
CA LEU A 473 28.64 12.65 4.86
C LEU A 473 27.60 11.54 4.87
N GLY A 474 26.49 11.76 5.59
CA GLY A 474 25.34 10.86 5.66
C GLY A 474 25.49 9.70 6.64
N GLN A 475 26.70 9.41 7.12
CA GLN A 475 26.97 8.37 8.11
C GLN A 475 28.24 8.70 8.90
N PRO A 476 28.37 8.21 10.14
CA PRO A 476 29.53 8.50 10.96
C PRO A 476 30.76 7.72 10.53
N PHE A 477 31.91 8.38 10.53
CA PHE A 477 33.23 7.82 10.26
C PHE A 477 34.04 7.70 11.53
N SER A 478 34.84 6.65 11.64
CA SER A 478 35.88 6.46 12.64
C SER A 478 37.16 6.02 11.95
N ASN A 479 38.24 6.80 12.11
CA ASN A 479 39.54 6.54 11.48
C ASN A 479 39.44 6.32 9.96
N GLY A 480 38.62 7.12 9.27
CA GLY A 480 38.43 7.05 7.82
C GLY A 480 37.50 5.93 7.31
N LEU A 481 36.91 5.16 8.20
CA LEU A 481 36.00 4.07 7.88
C LEU A 481 34.60 4.35 8.40
N SER A 482 33.60 3.93 7.64
CA SER A 482 32.20 3.95 8.06
C SER A 482 31.54 2.60 7.79
N ASN A 483 30.78 2.12 8.78
CA ASN A 483 29.98 0.91 8.67
C ASN A 483 28.53 1.26 8.34
N PRO A 484 27.74 0.34 7.76
CA PRO A 484 26.31 0.46 7.71
C PRO A 484 25.72 0.75 9.09
N GLU A 485 24.64 1.50 9.16
CA GLU A 485 23.91 1.72 10.42
C GLU A 485 23.00 0.55 10.75
N VAL A 486 22.58 -0.18 9.73
CA VAL A 486 21.82 -1.44 9.87
C VAL A 486 22.76 -2.64 9.89
N LYS A 487 22.48 -3.59 10.77
CA LYS A 487 23.12 -4.91 10.74
C LYS A 487 22.53 -5.72 9.58
N LYS A 488 23.26 -5.85 8.47
CA LYS A 488 22.84 -6.67 7.33
C LYS A 488 22.54 -8.11 7.77
N HIS A 489 21.61 -8.75 7.07
CA HIS A 489 21.12 -10.11 7.38
C HIS A 489 20.49 -10.21 8.78
N SER A 490 19.74 -9.18 9.17
CA SER A 490 18.96 -9.16 10.40
C SER A 490 17.54 -8.67 10.13
N GLY A 491 16.57 -9.22 10.83
CA GLY A 491 15.16 -8.99 10.52
C GLY A 491 14.68 -9.87 9.36
N ASN A 492 13.43 -9.65 8.95
CA ASN A 492 12.79 -10.46 7.93
C ASN A 492 12.41 -9.56 6.73
N ILE A 493 12.85 -9.91 5.54
CA ILE A 493 12.40 -9.25 4.31
C ILE A 493 11.01 -9.81 3.98
N ILE A 494 10.00 -8.94 3.93
CA ILE A 494 8.59 -9.34 3.74
C ILE A 494 8.03 -8.96 2.37
N TYR A 495 8.73 -8.10 1.64
CA TYR A 495 8.37 -7.68 0.30
C TYR A 495 9.60 -7.26 -0.48
N VAL A 496 9.68 -7.65 -1.74
CA VAL A 496 10.72 -7.20 -2.70
C VAL A 496 10.09 -6.99 -4.06
N ASP A 497 10.48 -5.91 -4.73
CA ASP A 497 10.14 -5.60 -6.11
C ASP A 497 11.42 -5.21 -6.86
N ASN A 498 11.69 -5.87 -7.98
CA ASN A 498 12.82 -5.57 -8.86
C ASN A 498 12.30 -4.79 -10.07
N ARG A 499 12.96 -3.69 -10.39
CA ARG A 499 12.55 -2.77 -11.47
C ARG A 499 13.74 -2.41 -12.36
N PRO A 500 13.51 -1.93 -13.57
CA PRO A 500 14.57 -1.27 -14.35
C PRO A 500 15.25 -0.19 -13.51
N SER A 501 16.57 -0.06 -13.67
CA SER A 501 17.35 0.89 -12.85
C SER A 501 16.98 2.33 -13.16
N ILE A 502 16.93 3.13 -12.11
CA ILE A 502 16.78 4.58 -12.19
C ILE A 502 18.00 5.21 -11.53
N THR A 503 18.70 6.09 -12.25
CA THR A 503 19.82 6.86 -11.67
C THR A 503 19.27 8.04 -10.88
N ARG A 504 19.54 8.10 -9.58
CA ARG A 504 19.13 9.20 -8.71
C ARG A 504 19.95 10.46 -8.95
N SER A 505 19.28 11.56 -9.26
CA SER A 505 19.88 12.89 -9.26
C SER A 505 19.89 13.51 -7.84
N SER A 506 20.72 14.55 -7.64
CA SER A 506 20.88 15.20 -6.33
C SER A 506 19.61 15.85 -5.78
N ASN A 507 18.66 16.22 -6.63
CA ASN A 507 17.41 16.88 -6.24
C ASN A 507 16.18 15.98 -6.40
N GLN A 508 16.39 14.72 -6.69
CA GLN A 508 15.28 13.77 -6.92
C GLN A 508 14.63 13.36 -5.61
N LYS A 509 13.31 13.31 -5.65
CA LYS A 509 12.46 12.74 -4.59
C LYS A 509 11.70 11.58 -5.17
N GLU A 510 11.72 10.46 -4.48
CA GLU A 510 10.97 9.27 -4.85
C GLU A 510 9.85 9.04 -3.84
N ASP A 511 8.62 8.97 -4.34
CA ASP A 511 7.47 8.52 -3.57
C ASP A 511 7.25 7.03 -3.86
N ILE A 512 7.51 6.22 -2.86
CA ILE A 512 7.32 4.77 -2.91
C ILE A 512 5.97 4.45 -2.27
N LYS A 513 5.10 3.82 -3.03
CA LYS A 513 3.80 3.33 -2.57
C LYS A 513 3.75 1.82 -2.78
N VAL A 514 3.76 1.06 -1.70
CA VAL A 514 3.65 -0.40 -1.73
C VAL A 514 2.27 -0.80 -1.22
N ILE A 515 1.56 -1.61 -2.00
CA ILE A 515 0.23 -2.10 -1.64
C ILE A 515 0.35 -3.58 -1.32
N LEU A 516 0.01 -3.94 -0.08
CA LEU A 516 -0.04 -5.31 0.41
C LEU A 516 -1.51 -5.74 0.48
N GLN A 517 -1.82 -6.91 -0.08
CA GLN A 517 -3.14 -7.54 -0.01
C GLN A 517 -3.09 -8.71 0.99
N PHE A 518 -4.08 -8.76 1.88
CA PHE A 518 -4.22 -9.77 2.92
C PHE A 518 -5.28 -10.82 2.60
#